data_7079fcbb26b61e1295fc8456c3b67a45
#
_entry.id   7079fcbb26b61e1295fc8456c3b67a45
#
_cell.length_a   1.000
_cell.length_b   1.000
_cell.length_c   1.000
_cell.angle_alpha   90.00
_cell.angle_beta   90.00
_cell.angle_gamma   90.00
#
_symmetry.space_group_name_H-M   'P 1'
#
loop_
_entity.id
_entity.type
_entity.pdbx_description
1 polymer ?
#
loop_
_entity_poly.entity_id
_entity_poly.type
_entity_poly.pdbx_seq_one_letter_code
_entity_poly.pdbx_strand_id
1 'polypeptide(L)'
;MKKTLYVSDLDGTLLSPAPEITEHTAEVINALTAKGEYFTFATARSIYSAIPITGRLDINVPCILMNGVSIYDIRNKRYLKTEFIPVEASAEVLKAFERNNVRCFMYKLEDETLVCYYSELNTKVMRSFAESRKNDYKKPFVQVDWLADHANGDAIYYTTTGPHDVLYPVKCAVEKIEGVDYAFYLDVYNGEWYLEVFSAKASKFNGIKFLREEFGFDEVVAFGDNLNDLSMFEAADVKIAVGNAKDELKAAADIVIGCNDGDGVAEWLSSAVMNNR
;
A
#
# COMPACT_ATOMS: atom_id res chain seq x y z
N MET A 1 29.58 3.89 9.64
CA MET A 1 28.96 3.61 8.34
C MET A 1 27.62 4.33 8.30
N LYS A 2 27.21 4.84 7.16
CA LYS A 2 25.90 5.47 6.95
C LYS A 2 24.81 4.40 7.10
N LYS A 3 23.77 4.69 7.85
CA LYS A 3 22.66 3.76 8.08
C LYS A 3 21.62 3.97 6.97
N THR A 4 21.64 3.12 5.96
CA THR A 4 20.80 3.23 4.76
C THR A 4 19.58 2.32 4.84
N LEU A 5 18.39 2.89 4.57
CA LEU A 5 17.15 2.15 4.38
C LEU A 5 16.89 1.93 2.89
N TYR A 6 16.75 0.68 2.47
CA TYR A 6 16.25 0.31 1.16
C TYR A 6 14.75 0.04 1.25
N VAL A 7 13.94 0.77 0.49
CA VAL A 7 12.47 0.61 0.49
C VAL A 7 11.96 0.43 -0.94
N SER A 8 11.22 -0.64 -1.19
CA SER A 8 10.68 -0.95 -2.51
C SER A 8 9.16 -0.95 -2.52
N ASP A 9 8.54 -0.42 -3.58
CA ASP A 9 7.18 -0.84 -3.91
C ASP A 9 7.16 -2.35 -4.24
N LEU A 10 5.97 -2.95 -4.20
CA LEU A 10 5.78 -4.37 -4.49
C LEU A 10 5.32 -4.60 -5.93
N ASP A 11 4.12 -4.17 -6.28
CA ASP A 11 3.46 -4.50 -7.55
C ASP A 11 4.08 -3.75 -8.72
N GLY A 12 4.65 -4.49 -9.67
CA GLY A 12 5.35 -3.88 -10.80
C GLY A 12 6.79 -3.45 -10.50
N THR A 13 7.24 -3.53 -9.25
CA THR A 13 8.60 -3.17 -8.81
C THR A 13 9.38 -4.37 -8.30
N LEU A 14 9.06 -4.86 -7.10
CA LEU A 14 9.75 -6.00 -6.49
C LEU A 14 9.17 -7.33 -6.89
N LEU A 15 7.85 -7.39 -7.11
CA LEU A 15 7.15 -8.60 -7.55
C LEU A 15 7.36 -8.82 -9.05
N SER A 16 7.49 -10.09 -9.43
CA SER A 16 7.44 -10.51 -10.83
C SER A 16 6.05 -10.24 -11.45
N PRO A 17 5.89 -10.30 -12.78
CA PRO A 17 4.58 -10.19 -13.43
C PRO A 17 3.54 -11.23 -12.98
N ALA A 18 3.97 -12.44 -12.60
CA ALA A 18 3.19 -13.36 -11.78
C ALA A 18 3.37 -12.94 -10.32
N PRO A 19 2.44 -12.22 -9.69
CA PRO A 19 2.71 -11.43 -8.48
C PRO A 19 3.28 -12.26 -7.32
N GLU A 20 4.55 -12.56 -7.41
CA GLU A 20 5.32 -13.37 -6.46
C GLU A 20 6.75 -12.83 -6.29
N ILE A 21 7.37 -13.15 -5.16
CA ILE A 21 8.81 -12.97 -4.93
C ILE A 21 9.54 -14.15 -5.55
N THR A 22 10.43 -13.90 -6.50
CA THR A 22 11.27 -14.93 -7.10
C THR A 22 12.26 -15.49 -6.09
N GLU A 23 12.80 -16.69 -6.34
CA GLU A 23 13.82 -17.28 -5.50
C GLU A 23 15.07 -16.41 -5.45
N HIS A 24 15.49 -15.87 -6.60
CA HIS A 24 16.64 -14.98 -6.70
C HIS A 24 16.45 -13.69 -5.88
N THR A 25 15.30 -12.99 -6.02
CA THR A 25 14.99 -11.81 -5.23
C THR A 25 15.03 -12.11 -3.73
N ALA A 26 14.49 -13.27 -3.30
CA ALA A 26 14.52 -13.67 -1.90
C ALA A 26 15.96 -13.92 -1.40
N GLU A 27 16.78 -14.62 -2.16
CA GLU A 27 18.18 -14.89 -1.81
C GLU A 27 18.98 -13.60 -1.64
N VAL A 28 18.85 -12.66 -2.58
CA VAL A 28 19.58 -11.37 -2.54
C VAL A 28 19.15 -10.53 -1.32
N ILE A 29 17.85 -10.35 -1.10
CA ILE A 29 17.35 -9.54 0.02
C ILE A 29 17.71 -10.17 1.36
N ASN A 30 17.55 -11.47 1.50
CA ASN A 30 17.89 -12.17 2.74
C ASN A 30 19.40 -12.14 3.03
N ALA A 31 20.25 -12.23 2.00
CA ALA A 31 21.69 -12.04 2.16
C ALA A 31 22.06 -10.60 2.53
N LEU A 32 21.34 -9.61 1.99
CA LEU A 32 21.49 -8.19 2.32
C LEU A 32 21.17 -7.95 3.81
N THR A 33 20.01 -8.40 4.27
CA THR A 33 19.58 -8.22 5.67
C THR A 33 20.44 -9.01 6.66
N ALA A 34 20.94 -10.19 6.26
CA ALA A 34 21.89 -10.97 7.04
C ALA A 34 23.26 -10.27 7.25
N LYS A 35 23.64 -9.38 6.31
CA LYS A 35 24.83 -8.51 6.46
C LYS A 35 24.58 -7.27 7.32
N GLY A 36 23.37 -7.09 7.84
CA GLY A 36 22.98 -5.96 8.69
C GLY A 36 22.50 -4.74 7.94
N GLU A 37 22.26 -4.84 6.64
CA GLU A 37 21.59 -3.79 5.88
C GLU A 37 20.07 -3.77 6.14
N TYR A 38 19.40 -2.66 5.89
CA TYR A 38 18.00 -2.45 6.23
C TYR A 38 17.12 -2.43 5.00
N PHE A 39 16.19 -3.38 4.91
CA PHE A 39 15.26 -3.50 3.79
C PHE A 39 13.80 -3.58 4.27
N THR A 40 12.92 -2.88 3.56
CA THR A 40 11.47 -2.97 3.73
C THR A 40 10.74 -2.69 2.41
N PHE A 41 9.40 -2.71 2.47
CA PHE A 41 8.56 -2.35 1.34
C PHE A 41 7.46 -1.36 1.71
N ALA A 42 6.96 -0.63 0.69
CA ALA A 42 5.85 0.32 0.80
C ALA A 42 4.83 0.03 -0.31
N THR A 43 3.63 -0.42 0.05
CA THR A 43 2.64 -0.94 -0.89
C THR A 43 1.22 -0.42 -0.65
N ALA A 44 0.39 -0.44 -1.70
CA ALA A 44 -1.06 -0.24 -1.58
C ALA A 44 -1.77 -1.45 -0.93
N ARG A 45 -1.11 -2.61 -0.85
CA ARG A 45 -1.69 -3.83 -0.29
C ARG A 45 -1.92 -3.71 1.21
N SER A 46 -2.99 -4.38 1.69
CA SER A 46 -3.19 -4.59 3.13
C SER A 46 -2.32 -5.73 3.66
N ILE A 47 -2.20 -5.84 4.98
CA ILE A 47 -1.46 -6.91 5.67
C ILE A 47 -1.83 -8.32 5.14
N TYR A 48 -3.11 -8.57 4.88
CA TYR A 48 -3.58 -9.88 4.44
C TYR A 48 -3.09 -10.30 3.06
N SER A 49 -2.82 -9.35 2.17
CA SER A 49 -2.29 -9.64 0.83
C SER A 49 -0.78 -9.39 0.71
N ALA A 50 -0.20 -8.51 1.52
CA ALA A 50 1.23 -8.23 1.49
C ALA A 50 2.05 -9.31 2.18
N ILE A 51 1.69 -9.72 3.41
CA ILE A 51 2.49 -10.67 4.20
C ILE A 51 2.61 -12.05 3.55
N PRO A 52 1.54 -12.68 3.04
CA PRO A 52 1.69 -13.98 2.40
C PRO A 52 2.62 -13.96 1.19
N ILE A 53 2.59 -12.88 0.39
CA ILE A 53 3.37 -12.77 -0.83
C ILE A 53 4.85 -12.48 -0.55
N THR A 54 5.14 -11.75 0.54
CA THR A 54 6.50 -11.41 0.98
C THR A 54 7.10 -12.38 2.00
N GLY A 55 6.40 -13.47 2.32
CA GLY A 55 6.76 -14.40 3.39
C GLY A 55 8.10 -15.12 3.23
N ARG A 56 8.72 -15.05 2.04
CA ARG A 56 10.08 -15.56 1.78
C ARG A 56 11.20 -14.57 2.16
N LEU A 57 10.82 -13.29 2.41
CA LEU A 57 11.78 -12.22 2.71
C LEU A 57 12.00 -12.09 4.22
N ASP A 58 13.25 -12.01 4.64
CA ASP A 58 13.61 -11.66 6.02
C ASP A 58 13.62 -10.13 6.19
N ILE A 59 12.43 -9.53 6.20
CA ILE A 59 12.23 -8.10 6.39
C ILE A 59 12.64 -7.70 7.82
N ASN A 60 13.56 -6.74 7.95
CA ASN A 60 14.14 -6.33 9.23
C ASN A 60 13.76 -4.90 9.67
N VAL A 61 12.93 -4.22 8.87
CA VAL A 61 12.35 -2.90 9.18
C VAL A 61 10.84 -2.99 8.99
N PRO A 62 10.01 -2.32 9.81
CA PRO A 62 8.55 -2.32 9.60
C PRO A 62 8.15 -1.89 8.20
N CYS A 63 7.11 -2.52 7.64
CA CYS A 63 6.63 -2.23 6.30
C CYS A 63 5.54 -1.16 6.31
N ILE A 64 5.38 -0.48 5.16
CA ILE A 64 4.38 0.55 4.92
C ILE A 64 3.25 -0.09 4.09
N LEU A 65 2.04 -0.12 4.64
CA LEU A 65 0.86 -0.76 4.07
C LEU A 65 -0.20 0.27 3.68
N MET A 66 -1.04 -0.10 2.70
CA MET A 66 -2.21 0.69 2.27
C MET A 66 -1.82 2.13 1.94
N ASN A 67 -0.75 2.31 1.13
CA ASN A 67 -0.18 3.61 0.74
C ASN A 67 0.22 4.52 1.92
N GLY A 68 0.59 3.96 3.07
CA GLY A 68 1.00 4.71 4.25
C GLY A 68 -0.08 4.90 5.33
N VAL A 69 -1.25 4.27 5.16
CA VAL A 69 -2.28 4.22 6.21
C VAL A 69 -1.75 3.53 7.45
N SER A 70 -0.97 2.47 7.27
CA SER A 70 -0.42 1.73 8.41
C SER A 70 1.05 1.38 8.24
N ILE A 71 1.78 1.41 9.35
CA ILE A 71 3.15 0.91 9.46
C ILE A 71 3.12 -0.31 10.37
N TYR A 72 3.55 -1.45 9.83
CA TYR A 72 3.41 -2.74 10.47
C TYR A 72 4.76 -3.42 10.70
N ASP A 73 5.02 -3.81 11.93
CA ASP A 73 6.18 -4.61 12.32
C ASP A 73 5.87 -6.10 12.12
N ILE A 74 6.42 -6.66 11.05
CA ILE A 74 6.21 -8.06 10.66
C ILE A 74 6.76 -9.03 11.73
N ARG A 75 7.90 -8.70 12.35
CA ARG A 75 8.58 -9.56 13.33
C ARG A 75 7.80 -9.64 14.63
N ASN A 76 7.31 -8.49 15.11
CA ASN A 76 6.55 -8.40 16.36
C ASN A 76 5.04 -8.49 16.15
N LYS A 77 4.56 -8.59 14.90
CA LYS A 77 3.14 -8.72 14.50
C LYS A 77 2.25 -7.65 15.10
N ARG A 78 2.66 -6.38 15.00
CA ARG A 78 1.91 -5.23 15.55
C ARG A 78 1.97 -4.03 14.62
N TYR A 79 0.94 -3.21 14.69
CA TYR A 79 0.93 -1.90 14.07
C TYR A 79 1.71 -0.91 14.93
N LEU A 80 2.70 -0.23 14.35
CA LEU A 80 3.46 0.82 15.03
C LEU A 80 2.79 2.17 14.88
N LYS A 81 2.11 2.38 13.75
CA LYS A 81 1.40 3.61 13.44
C LYS A 81 0.22 3.30 12.53
N THR A 82 -0.90 3.98 12.75
CA THR A 82 -2.07 3.92 11.87
C THR A 82 -2.67 5.31 11.75
N GLU A 83 -2.96 5.72 10.51
CA GLU A 83 -3.60 7.00 10.20
C GLU A 83 -5.11 6.79 10.12
N PHE A 84 -5.80 7.20 11.17
CA PHE A 84 -7.26 7.15 11.23
C PHE A 84 -7.89 8.31 10.44
N ILE A 85 -9.04 8.04 9.83
CA ILE A 85 -9.85 9.08 9.20
C ILE A 85 -10.58 9.86 10.32
N PRO A 86 -10.52 11.21 10.34
CA PRO A 86 -11.26 12.00 11.32
C PRO A 86 -12.75 11.66 11.34
N VAL A 87 -13.38 11.66 12.51
CA VAL A 87 -14.80 11.24 12.69
C VAL A 87 -15.74 12.01 11.78
N GLU A 88 -15.57 13.34 11.72
CA GLU A 88 -16.39 14.23 10.91
C GLU A 88 -16.20 13.94 9.41
N ALA A 89 -14.95 13.73 8.99
CA ALA A 89 -14.62 13.36 7.61
C ALA A 89 -15.19 11.99 7.24
N SER A 90 -15.09 11.02 8.15
CA SER A 90 -15.67 9.67 7.99
C SER A 90 -17.19 9.73 7.76
N ALA A 91 -17.90 10.56 8.53
CA ALA A 91 -19.34 10.77 8.36
C ALA A 91 -19.69 11.40 6.99
N GLU A 92 -18.89 12.38 6.52
CA GLU A 92 -19.12 12.99 5.20
C GLU A 92 -18.78 12.02 4.06
N VAL A 93 -17.75 11.17 4.21
CA VAL A 93 -17.44 10.10 3.25
C VAL A 93 -18.62 9.15 3.11
N LEU A 94 -19.18 8.65 4.19
CA LEU A 94 -20.35 7.76 4.16
C LEU A 94 -21.56 8.44 3.51
N LYS A 95 -21.82 9.72 3.82
CA LYS A 95 -22.88 10.50 3.15
C LYS A 95 -22.62 10.66 1.65
N ALA A 96 -21.37 10.81 1.22
CA ALA A 96 -21.04 10.89 -0.21
C ALA A 96 -21.38 9.58 -0.93
N PHE A 97 -21.11 8.44 -0.33
CA PHE A 97 -21.52 7.13 -0.85
C PHE A 97 -23.04 6.97 -0.91
N GLU A 98 -23.73 7.29 0.18
CA GLU A 98 -25.19 7.17 0.28
C GLU A 98 -25.92 8.05 -0.73
N ARG A 99 -25.55 9.34 -0.86
CA ARG A 99 -26.17 10.30 -1.80
C ARG A 99 -26.05 9.85 -3.26
N ASN A 100 -25.03 9.08 -3.58
CA ASN A 100 -24.82 8.53 -4.91
C ASN A 100 -25.33 7.09 -5.05
N ASN A 101 -26.01 6.55 -4.03
CA ASN A 101 -26.52 5.18 -3.99
C ASN A 101 -25.43 4.12 -4.28
N VAL A 102 -24.21 4.37 -3.83
CA VAL A 102 -23.05 3.47 -3.94
C VAL A 102 -22.78 2.83 -2.58
N ARG A 103 -22.52 1.54 -2.55
CA ARG A 103 -22.11 0.82 -1.34
C ARG A 103 -20.58 0.77 -1.29
N CYS A 104 -20.05 0.75 -0.06
CA CYS A 104 -18.61 0.65 0.17
C CYS A 104 -18.28 -0.38 1.25
N PHE A 105 -17.02 -0.73 1.30
CA PHE A 105 -16.38 -1.42 2.40
C PHE A 105 -15.71 -0.39 3.31
N MET A 106 -15.82 -0.56 4.61
CA MET A 106 -15.12 0.22 5.63
C MET A 106 -14.15 -0.68 6.37
N TYR A 107 -12.91 -0.25 6.48
CA TYR A 107 -11.89 -0.98 7.22
C TYR A 107 -11.60 -0.31 8.55
N LYS A 108 -11.54 -1.12 9.59
CA LYS A 108 -11.22 -0.72 10.96
C LYS A 108 -10.08 -1.57 11.50
N LEU A 109 -9.30 -0.99 12.38
CA LEU A 109 -8.30 -1.72 13.13
C LEU A 109 -8.84 -2.00 14.54
N GLU A 110 -9.09 -3.27 14.85
CA GLU A 110 -9.62 -3.76 16.12
C GLU A 110 -8.63 -4.75 16.74
N ASP A 111 -8.06 -4.41 17.88
CA ASP A 111 -7.09 -5.26 18.60
C ASP A 111 -6.04 -5.90 17.68
N GLU A 112 -5.32 -5.07 16.91
CA GLU A 112 -4.32 -5.49 15.90
C GLU A 112 -4.90 -6.29 14.72
N THR A 113 -6.22 -6.40 14.59
CA THR A 113 -6.90 -7.09 13.50
C THR A 113 -7.56 -6.09 12.55
N LEU A 114 -7.18 -6.14 11.28
CA LEU A 114 -7.83 -5.35 10.24
C LEU A 114 -9.14 -6.02 9.82
N VAL A 115 -10.27 -5.44 10.22
CA VAL A 115 -11.62 -5.93 9.95
C VAL A 115 -12.28 -5.11 8.85
N CYS A 116 -13.00 -5.76 7.94
CA CYS A 116 -13.73 -5.14 6.85
C CYS A 116 -15.23 -5.18 7.14
N TYR A 117 -15.85 -4.02 7.28
CA TYR A 117 -17.29 -3.84 7.48
C TYR A 117 -17.99 -3.53 6.16
N TYR A 118 -19.20 -4.05 5.98
CA TYR A 118 -20.06 -3.74 4.84
C TYR A 118 -21.54 -3.86 5.22
N SER A 119 -22.40 -3.09 4.57
CA SER A 119 -23.86 -3.20 4.80
C SER A 119 -24.50 -4.16 3.79
N GLU A 120 -24.20 -3.98 2.51
CA GLU A 120 -24.80 -4.75 1.43
C GLU A 120 -23.79 -5.01 0.31
N LEU A 121 -23.82 -6.21 -0.27
CA LEU A 121 -23.07 -6.58 -1.48
C LEU A 121 -24.02 -6.55 -2.67
N ASN A 122 -24.40 -5.35 -3.12
CA ASN A 122 -25.46 -5.15 -4.11
C ASN A 122 -25.01 -5.39 -5.57
N THR A 123 -23.69 -5.44 -5.83
CA THR A 123 -23.15 -5.72 -7.17
C THR A 123 -22.43 -7.06 -7.24
N LYS A 124 -22.32 -7.64 -8.45
CA LYS A 124 -21.54 -8.87 -8.68
C LYS A 124 -20.05 -8.65 -8.32
N VAL A 125 -19.52 -7.47 -8.65
CA VAL A 125 -18.11 -7.14 -8.42
C VAL A 125 -17.82 -7.07 -6.93
N MET A 126 -18.67 -6.40 -6.12
CA MET A 126 -18.51 -6.38 -4.66
C MET A 126 -18.59 -7.77 -4.04
N ARG A 127 -19.49 -8.65 -4.52
CA ARG A 127 -19.55 -10.03 -4.05
C ARG A 127 -18.27 -10.80 -4.36
N SER A 128 -17.79 -10.75 -5.60
CA SER A 128 -16.53 -11.39 -5.99
C SER A 128 -15.34 -10.85 -5.19
N PHE A 129 -15.29 -9.54 -4.97
CA PHE A 129 -14.26 -8.91 -4.15
C PHE A 129 -14.28 -9.46 -2.71
N ALA A 130 -15.45 -9.47 -2.05
CA ALA A 130 -15.58 -9.96 -0.69
C ALA A 130 -15.24 -11.46 -0.58
N GLU A 131 -15.71 -12.28 -1.52
CA GLU A 131 -15.44 -13.73 -1.56
C GLU A 131 -13.95 -14.03 -1.71
N SER A 132 -13.27 -13.39 -2.67
CA SER A 132 -11.83 -13.54 -2.85
C SER A 132 -11.07 -13.16 -1.57
N ARG A 133 -11.37 -12.00 -0.97
CA ARG A 133 -10.69 -11.55 0.24
C ARG A 133 -10.93 -12.44 1.46
N LYS A 134 -12.15 -13.00 1.60
CA LYS A 134 -12.48 -13.98 2.65
C LYS A 134 -11.76 -15.31 2.44
N ASN A 135 -11.82 -15.84 1.23
CA ASN A 135 -11.37 -17.20 0.93
C ASN A 135 -9.85 -17.29 0.75
N ASP A 136 -9.28 -16.39 -0.06
CA ASP A 136 -7.87 -16.45 -0.43
C ASP A 136 -6.98 -15.85 0.66
N TYR A 137 -7.42 -14.76 1.29
CA TYR A 137 -6.63 -14.01 2.26
C TYR A 137 -7.08 -14.15 3.70
N LYS A 138 -8.18 -14.88 3.98
CA LYS A 138 -8.74 -15.07 5.33
C LYS A 138 -9.04 -13.77 6.08
N LYS A 139 -9.34 -12.69 5.34
CA LYS A 139 -9.65 -11.37 5.89
C LYS A 139 -11.00 -11.39 6.60
N PRO A 140 -11.11 -10.89 7.84
CA PRO A 140 -12.41 -10.79 8.52
C PRO A 140 -13.34 -9.80 7.81
N PHE A 141 -14.57 -10.24 7.53
CA PHE A 141 -15.64 -9.43 6.96
C PHE A 141 -16.86 -9.51 7.87
N VAL A 142 -17.38 -8.36 8.31
CA VAL A 142 -18.54 -8.22 9.18
C VAL A 142 -19.65 -7.49 8.44
N GLN A 143 -20.81 -8.13 8.32
CA GLN A 143 -22.01 -7.47 7.79
C GLN A 143 -22.73 -6.73 8.92
N VAL A 144 -23.11 -5.48 8.65
CA VAL A 144 -23.84 -4.61 9.58
C VAL A 144 -25.02 -3.95 8.86
N ASP A 145 -26.01 -3.47 9.59
CA ASP A 145 -27.15 -2.78 9.00
C ASP A 145 -26.73 -1.40 8.46
N TRP A 146 -25.97 -0.66 9.24
CA TRP A 146 -25.51 0.69 8.89
C TRP A 146 -24.02 0.90 9.23
N LEU A 147 -23.21 1.27 8.24
CA LEU A 147 -21.79 1.57 8.46
C LEU A 147 -21.58 2.76 9.39
N ALA A 148 -22.48 3.75 9.34
CA ALA A 148 -22.40 4.95 10.16
C ALA A 148 -22.41 4.65 11.68
N ASP A 149 -23.11 3.62 12.11
CA ASP A 149 -23.16 3.22 13.52
C ASP A 149 -21.84 2.61 14.02
N HIS A 150 -20.96 2.26 13.08
CA HIS A 150 -19.65 1.65 13.34
C HIS A 150 -18.47 2.56 13.02
N ALA A 151 -18.69 3.78 12.51
CA ALA A 151 -17.65 4.74 12.14
C ALA A 151 -17.29 5.68 13.30
N ASN A 152 -16.75 5.12 14.39
CA ASN A 152 -16.52 5.82 15.68
C ASN A 152 -15.11 6.42 15.82
N GLY A 153 -14.48 6.85 14.72
CA GLY A 153 -13.13 7.44 14.74
C GLY A 153 -12.01 6.40 14.60
N ASP A 154 -12.34 5.16 14.39
CA ASP A 154 -11.43 4.03 14.18
C ASP A 154 -11.44 3.48 12.74
N ALA A 155 -12.18 4.14 11.84
CA ALA A 155 -12.12 3.85 10.41
C ALA A 155 -10.77 4.34 9.83
N ILE A 156 -10.12 3.47 9.06
CA ILE A 156 -8.83 3.78 8.44
C ILE A 156 -8.92 3.85 6.91
N TYR A 157 -9.97 3.23 6.33
CA TYR A 157 -10.07 3.10 4.88
C TYR A 157 -11.50 2.82 4.45
N TYR A 158 -11.92 3.44 3.35
CA TYR A 158 -13.11 3.07 2.61
C TYR A 158 -12.72 2.64 1.21
N THR A 159 -13.37 1.61 0.67
CA THR A 159 -13.15 1.22 -0.73
C THR A 159 -14.44 0.74 -1.36
N THR A 160 -14.54 0.98 -2.66
CA THR A 160 -15.57 0.40 -3.52
C THR A 160 -15.02 0.14 -4.90
N THR A 161 -15.74 -0.69 -5.67
CA THR A 161 -15.37 -1.02 -7.04
C THR A 161 -16.60 -1.11 -7.92
N GLY A 162 -16.46 -0.68 -9.18
CA GLY A 162 -17.55 -0.67 -10.15
C GLY A 162 -17.26 0.18 -11.39
N PRO A 163 -18.27 0.46 -12.23
CA PRO A 163 -18.12 1.27 -13.42
C PRO A 163 -17.69 2.71 -13.11
N HIS A 164 -16.89 3.29 -14.00
CA HIS A 164 -16.38 4.67 -13.88
C HIS A 164 -17.49 5.70 -13.63
N ASP A 165 -18.53 5.67 -14.45
CA ASP A 165 -19.65 6.63 -14.42
C ASP A 165 -20.46 6.55 -13.12
N VAL A 166 -20.47 5.41 -12.46
CA VAL A 166 -21.09 5.20 -11.14
C VAL A 166 -20.21 5.75 -10.02
N LEU A 167 -18.89 5.56 -10.09
CA LEU A 167 -17.96 5.94 -9.03
C LEU A 167 -17.46 7.39 -9.13
N TYR A 168 -17.39 7.94 -10.33
CA TYR A 168 -16.86 9.29 -10.55
C TYR A 168 -17.62 10.39 -9.77
N PRO A 169 -18.99 10.39 -9.68
CA PRO A 169 -19.69 11.36 -8.83
C PRO A 169 -19.33 11.24 -7.34
N VAL A 170 -19.11 10.02 -6.83
CA VAL A 170 -18.65 9.80 -5.46
C VAL A 170 -17.25 10.39 -5.26
N LYS A 171 -16.33 10.10 -6.20
CA LYS A 171 -14.96 10.67 -6.22
C LYS A 171 -15.00 12.20 -6.15
N CYS A 172 -15.82 12.85 -6.97
CA CYS A 172 -15.98 14.31 -6.96
C CYS A 172 -16.56 14.87 -5.65
N ALA A 173 -17.34 14.07 -4.93
CA ALA A 173 -17.84 14.45 -3.61
C ALA A 173 -16.76 14.28 -2.54
N VAL A 174 -16.02 13.15 -2.55
CA VAL A 174 -14.93 12.86 -1.62
C VAL A 174 -13.78 13.87 -1.73
N GLU A 175 -13.42 14.28 -2.93
CA GLU A 175 -12.37 15.27 -3.21
C GLU A 175 -12.55 16.63 -2.47
N LYS A 176 -13.76 16.91 -2.00
CA LYS A 176 -14.10 18.15 -1.28
C LYS A 176 -14.11 18.00 0.24
N ILE A 177 -13.84 16.79 0.73
CA ILE A 177 -13.89 16.50 2.17
C ILE A 177 -12.50 16.75 2.77
N GLU A 178 -12.41 17.69 3.71
CA GLU A 178 -11.16 17.92 4.44
C GLU A 178 -10.79 16.73 5.32
N GLY A 179 -9.49 16.43 5.41
CA GLY A 179 -8.95 15.37 6.28
C GLY A 179 -8.90 13.99 5.63
N VAL A 180 -9.36 13.84 4.40
CA VAL A 180 -9.19 12.63 3.60
C VAL A 180 -8.44 12.89 2.30
N ASP A 181 -7.82 11.86 1.78
CA ASP A 181 -7.30 11.74 0.43
C ASP A 181 -7.91 10.50 -0.22
N TYR A 182 -7.71 10.33 -1.53
CA TYR A 182 -8.29 9.23 -2.26
C TYR A 182 -7.36 8.72 -3.36
N ALA A 183 -7.55 7.45 -3.75
CA ALA A 183 -7.05 6.90 -5.00
C ALA A 183 -8.25 6.51 -5.88
N PHE A 184 -8.21 6.92 -7.15
CA PHE A 184 -9.24 6.59 -8.15
C PHE A 184 -8.57 6.07 -9.41
N TYR A 185 -8.67 4.79 -9.68
CA TYR A 185 -7.92 4.13 -10.75
C TYR A 185 -8.65 2.95 -11.36
N LEU A 186 -8.26 2.60 -12.58
CA LEU A 186 -8.69 1.38 -13.27
C LEU A 186 -7.73 0.25 -12.89
N ASP A 187 -8.27 -0.83 -12.31
CA ASP A 187 -7.51 -2.05 -12.06
C ASP A 187 -7.30 -2.80 -13.38
N VAL A 188 -6.04 -2.98 -13.74
CA VAL A 188 -5.64 -3.61 -15.01
C VAL A 188 -5.89 -5.12 -15.04
N TYR A 189 -6.08 -5.76 -13.88
CA TYR A 189 -6.30 -7.19 -13.78
C TYR A 189 -7.77 -7.58 -13.99
N ASN A 190 -8.71 -6.76 -13.50
CA ASN A 190 -10.13 -7.07 -13.58
C ASN A 190 -10.95 -6.07 -14.42
N GLY A 191 -10.34 -4.95 -14.87
CA GLY A 191 -10.99 -3.94 -15.70
C GLY A 191 -12.05 -3.10 -14.98
N GLU A 192 -12.08 -3.13 -13.65
CA GLU A 192 -13.00 -2.34 -12.82
C GLU A 192 -12.32 -1.10 -12.25
N TRP A 193 -13.08 -0.06 -12.07
CA TRP A 193 -12.60 1.13 -11.35
C TRP A 193 -12.68 0.92 -9.86
N TYR A 194 -11.67 1.41 -9.15
CA TYR A 194 -11.61 1.46 -7.70
C TYR A 194 -11.62 2.91 -7.22
N LEU A 195 -12.39 3.15 -6.17
CA LEU A 195 -12.30 4.35 -5.36
C LEU A 195 -11.91 3.93 -3.94
N GLU A 196 -10.79 4.43 -3.49
CA GLU A 196 -10.23 4.20 -2.16
C GLU A 196 -10.13 5.54 -1.45
N VAL A 197 -10.57 5.62 -0.20
CA VAL A 197 -10.57 6.84 0.62
C VAL A 197 -9.89 6.55 1.94
N PHE A 198 -8.95 7.38 2.31
CA PHE A 198 -8.13 7.22 3.51
C PHE A 198 -7.76 8.60 4.11
N SER A 199 -7.08 8.60 5.26
CA SER A 199 -6.64 9.84 5.90
C SER A 199 -5.70 10.65 4.98
N ALA A 200 -5.89 11.96 4.88
CA ALA A 200 -4.97 12.85 4.15
C ALA A 200 -3.53 12.85 4.73
N LYS A 201 -3.35 12.30 5.93
CA LYS A 201 -2.02 12.10 6.53
C LYS A 201 -1.32 10.82 6.04
N ALA A 202 -2.05 9.91 5.39
CA ALA A 202 -1.50 8.68 4.87
C ALA A 202 -0.82 8.94 3.52
N SER A 203 0.45 8.58 3.43
CA SER A 203 1.21 8.55 2.17
C SER A 203 2.46 7.69 2.35
N LYS A 204 2.99 7.16 1.25
CA LYS A 204 4.31 6.50 1.29
C LYS A 204 5.40 7.46 1.79
N PHE A 205 5.28 8.76 1.47
CA PHE A 205 6.16 9.82 1.99
C PHE A 205 6.17 9.85 3.52
N ASN A 206 4.99 9.99 4.15
CA ASN A 206 4.88 10.07 5.61
C ASN A 206 5.27 8.76 6.28
N GLY A 207 5.04 7.62 5.63
CA GLY A 207 5.49 6.31 6.10
C GLY A 207 7.02 6.22 6.16
N ILE A 208 7.72 6.61 5.08
CA ILE A 208 9.19 6.63 5.03
C ILE A 208 9.76 7.64 6.03
N LYS A 209 9.17 8.83 6.11
CA LYS A 209 9.59 9.85 7.08
C LYS A 209 9.50 9.32 8.51
N PHE A 210 8.42 8.64 8.87
CA PHE A 210 8.28 8.00 10.18
C PHE A 210 9.37 6.95 10.41
N LEU A 211 9.62 6.05 9.45
CA LEU A 211 10.68 5.04 9.58
C LEU A 211 12.07 5.67 9.72
N ARG A 212 12.35 6.72 8.95
CA ARG A 212 13.62 7.46 9.01
C ARG A 212 13.85 8.07 10.39
N GLU A 213 12.84 8.73 10.95
CA GLU A 213 12.91 9.42 12.26
C GLU A 213 12.97 8.39 13.39
N GLU A 214 12.09 7.39 13.41
CA GLU A 214 11.98 6.42 14.50
C GLU A 214 13.20 5.49 14.60
N PHE A 215 13.75 5.08 13.44
CA PHE A 215 14.87 4.14 13.40
C PHE A 215 16.23 4.81 13.13
N GLY A 216 16.25 6.13 12.91
CA GLY A 216 17.48 6.91 12.74
C GLY A 216 18.26 6.54 11.46
N PHE A 217 17.58 6.51 10.29
CA PHE A 217 18.25 6.29 9.02
C PHE A 217 18.86 7.57 8.48
N ASP A 218 20.15 7.50 8.10
CA ASP A 218 20.89 8.61 7.49
C ASP A 218 20.51 8.80 6.02
N GLU A 219 20.14 7.71 5.35
CA GLU A 219 19.84 7.67 3.92
C GLU A 219 18.67 6.73 3.62
N VAL A 220 17.89 7.10 2.61
CA VAL A 220 16.79 6.30 2.05
C VAL A 220 16.99 6.11 0.56
N VAL A 221 16.99 4.87 0.12
CA VAL A 221 17.00 4.46 -1.30
C VAL A 221 15.64 3.86 -1.61
N ALA A 222 14.90 4.44 -2.55
CA ALA A 222 13.54 4.01 -2.89
C ALA A 222 13.46 3.44 -4.31
N PHE A 223 12.71 2.33 -4.47
CA PHE A 223 12.46 1.67 -5.76
C PHE A 223 10.97 1.71 -6.08
N GLY A 224 10.61 2.12 -7.31
CA GLY A 224 9.22 2.25 -7.72
C GLY A 224 8.99 2.09 -9.22
N ASP A 225 7.71 1.97 -9.61
CA ASP A 225 7.29 1.85 -11.01
C ASP A 225 6.13 2.76 -11.41
N ASN A 226 5.33 3.26 -10.46
CA ASN A 226 4.07 3.92 -10.77
C ASN A 226 3.94 5.30 -10.10
N LEU A 227 2.90 6.07 -10.48
CA LEU A 227 2.71 7.45 -10.02
C LEU A 227 2.49 7.60 -8.51
N ASN A 228 1.93 6.58 -7.84
CA ASN A 228 1.81 6.56 -6.39
C ASN A 228 3.17 6.47 -5.67
N ASP A 229 4.26 6.13 -6.40
CA ASP A 229 5.63 6.09 -5.88
C ASP A 229 6.33 7.45 -5.93
N LEU A 230 5.76 8.45 -6.62
CA LEU A 230 6.28 9.82 -6.59
C LEU A 230 6.39 10.34 -5.15
N SER A 231 5.39 10.06 -4.31
CA SER A 231 5.44 10.44 -2.89
C SER A 231 6.54 9.70 -2.11
N MET A 232 6.86 8.46 -2.50
CA MET A 232 8.00 7.71 -1.94
C MET A 232 9.32 8.31 -2.39
N PHE A 233 9.45 8.71 -3.66
CA PHE A 233 10.63 9.37 -4.19
C PHE A 233 10.90 10.72 -3.54
N GLU A 234 9.86 11.49 -3.20
CA GLU A 234 10.01 12.76 -2.47
C GLU A 234 10.64 12.58 -1.08
N ALA A 235 10.45 11.42 -0.44
CA ALA A 235 11.04 11.11 0.86
C ALA A 235 12.44 10.47 0.77
N ALA A 236 12.86 10.05 -0.42
CA ALA A 236 14.11 9.33 -0.65
C ALA A 236 15.28 10.27 -1.01
N ASP A 237 16.48 9.87 -0.60
CA ASP A 237 17.74 10.51 -0.99
C ASP A 237 18.24 9.98 -2.36
N VAL A 238 17.92 8.71 -2.68
CA VAL A 238 18.21 8.10 -3.99
C VAL A 238 16.93 7.46 -4.53
N LYS A 239 16.56 7.84 -5.74
CA LYS A 239 15.30 7.47 -6.41
C LYS A 239 15.58 6.54 -7.57
N ILE A 240 15.07 5.34 -7.53
CA ILE A 240 15.36 4.31 -8.53
C ILE A 240 14.07 3.81 -9.16
N ALA A 241 13.91 4.03 -10.45
CA ALA A 241 12.81 3.50 -11.24
C ALA A 241 13.21 2.18 -11.91
N VAL A 242 12.31 1.18 -11.87
CA VAL A 242 12.49 -0.04 -12.66
C VAL A 242 12.22 0.22 -14.15
N GLY A 243 12.75 -0.62 -15.04
CA GLY A 243 12.68 -0.44 -16.49
C GLY A 243 11.27 -0.42 -17.07
N ASN A 244 10.32 -1.08 -16.42
CA ASN A 244 8.88 -1.07 -16.77
C ASN A 244 8.09 0.09 -16.14
N ALA A 245 8.75 0.99 -15.39
CA ALA A 245 8.07 2.12 -14.73
C ALA A 245 7.43 3.08 -15.73
N LYS A 246 6.44 3.85 -15.25
CA LYS A 246 5.83 4.97 -15.99
C LYS A 246 6.87 6.01 -16.34
N ASP A 247 6.73 6.64 -17.52
CA ASP A 247 7.70 7.62 -18.00
C ASP A 247 7.84 8.82 -17.05
N GLU A 248 6.76 9.25 -16.42
CA GLU A 248 6.76 10.32 -15.42
C GLU A 248 7.59 9.95 -14.19
N LEU A 249 7.52 8.68 -13.74
CA LEU A 249 8.33 8.23 -12.60
C LEU A 249 9.81 8.11 -13.00
N LYS A 250 10.10 7.57 -14.20
CA LYS A 250 11.48 7.52 -14.74
C LYS A 250 12.09 8.91 -14.84
N ALA A 251 11.29 9.91 -15.24
CA ALA A 251 11.76 11.30 -15.33
C ALA A 251 12.08 11.91 -13.94
N ALA A 252 11.48 11.40 -12.88
CA ALA A 252 11.74 11.82 -11.49
C ALA A 252 12.84 11.00 -10.80
N ALA A 253 13.31 9.91 -11.42
CA ALA A 253 14.30 9.01 -10.85
C ALA A 253 15.74 9.51 -11.10
N ASP A 254 16.65 9.21 -10.17
CA ASP A 254 18.09 9.42 -10.33
C ASP A 254 18.73 8.31 -11.19
N ILE A 255 18.15 7.09 -11.11
CA ILE A 255 18.64 5.89 -11.77
C ILE A 255 17.45 5.10 -12.34
N VAL A 256 17.60 4.57 -13.57
CA VAL A 256 16.70 3.58 -14.14
C VAL A 256 17.44 2.25 -14.24
N ILE A 257 16.84 1.19 -13.69
CA ILE A 257 17.41 -0.17 -13.58
C ILE A 257 16.70 -1.16 -14.50
N GLY A 258 17.01 -2.46 -14.39
CA GLY A 258 16.30 -3.53 -15.10
C GLY A 258 14.79 -3.57 -14.74
N CYS A 259 13.99 -4.25 -15.58
CA CYS A 259 12.57 -4.45 -15.35
C CYS A 259 12.32 -5.46 -14.20
N ASN A 260 11.10 -5.44 -13.65
CA ASN A 260 10.69 -6.35 -12.59
C ASN A 260 10.62 -7.83 -13.03
N ASP A 261 10.42 -8.11 -14.32
CA ASP A 261 10.46 -9.46 -14.90
C ASP A 261 11.86 -10.07 -14.98
N GLY A 262 12.91 -9.25 -14.82
CA GLY A 262 14.32 -9.63 -14.73
C GLY A 262 14.92 -9.37 -13.34
N ASP A 263 14.12 -9.35 -12.28
CA ASP A 263 14.55 -9.12 -10.89
C ASP A 263 15.37 -7.82 -10.71
N GLY A 264 15.01 -6.74 -11.44
CA GLY A 264 15.81 -5.52 -11.54
C GLY A 264 16.25 -4.93 -10.20
N VAL A 265 15.40 -4.95 -9.16
CA VAL A 265 15.74 -4.48 -7.80
C VAL A 265 16.82 -5.37 -7.18
N ALA A 266 16.68 -6.70 -7.26
CA ALA A 266 17.65 -7.64 -6.69
C ALA A 266 19.01 -7.54 -7.40
N GLU A 267 19.02 -7.46 -8.72
CA GLU A 267 20.23 -7.27 -9.52
C GLU A 267 20.98 -5.98 -9.14
N TRP A 268 20.25 -4.88 -8.97
CA TRP A 268 20.85 -3.63 -8.53
C TRP A 268 21.42 -3.72 -7.11
N LEU A 269 20.66 -4.28 -6.15
CA LEU A 269 21.12 -4.48 -4.77
C LEU A 269 22.36 -5.36 -4.71
N SER A 270 22.40 -6.45 -5.48
CA SER A 270 23.55 -7.32 -5.58
C SER A 270 24.81 -6.60 -6.10
N SER A 271 24.68 -5.83 -7.17
CA SER A 271 25.81 -5.13 -7.80
C SER A 271 26.27 -3.90 -7.02
N ALA A 272 25.36 -3.05 -6.56
CA ALA A 272 25.68 -1.76 -5.95
C ALA A 272 26.03 -1.86 -4.47
N VAL A 273 25.47 -2.83 -3.74
CA VAL A 273 25.59 -2.94 -2.28
C VAL A 273 26.42 -4.14 -1.87
N MET A 274 26.19 -5.32 -2.48
CA MET A 274 26.83 -6.54 -2.02
C MET A 274 28.22 -6.77 -2.58
N ASN A 275 28.52 -6.28 -3.79
CA ASN A 275 29.82 -6.47 -4.45
C ASN A 275 30.80 -5.30 -4.22
N ASN A 276 30.34 -4.16 -3.69
CA ASN A 276 31.17 -2.95 -3.48
C ASN A 276 31.67 -2.81 -2.03
N ARG A 277 31.54 -3.84 -1.20
CA ARG A 277 32.04 -3.87 0.20
C ARG A 277 32.97 -5.05 0.49
#